data_22c6929779e258a603ff693205eff484
#
_entry.id   22c6929779e258a603ff693205eff484
#
_cell.length_a   1.000
_cell.length_b   1.000
_cell.length_c   1.000
_cell.angle_alpha   90.00
_cell.angle_beta   90.00
_cell.angle_gamma   90.00
#
_symmetry.space_group_name_H-M   'P 1'
#
loop_
_entity.id
_entity.type
_entity.pdbx_description
1 polymer ?
#
loop_
_entity_poly.entity_id
_entity_poly.type
_entity_poly.pdbx_seq_one_letter_code
_entity_poly.pdbx_strand_id
1 'polypeptide(L)'
;MKHTITLLFLMLSLNACNQEQSRISASQTLATIFEEYYQFKDRINPKEATKGGNFQYNEYIANYISDAYQTNLIAEYSTFLERLAQIDPAQLSQADLLSVKVMQWDCEVKLEGLQNPLVITTSPIYNLPSFELTPLIQVQSLHLYVAQLGAGGSVHPFNTVKDYEDWLRRLDDYIAFLDTSIANMKEGMAKGIVLPKVLTEKTIVQLEEFITKPVEEHLFYRPIQSMPEGISQSDRDRLAGEYQNVIEAKLRPKYIELKQFLVAEYLPVCRTTSGIG
;
A
#
# COMPACT_ATOMS: atom_id res chain seq x y z
N MET A 1 -64.17 -4.82 25.81
CA MET A 1 -63.67 -4.32 24.52
C MET A 1 -62.68 -3.13 24.63
N LYS A 2 -62.89 -2.10 25.46
CA LYS A 2 -62.01 -0.95 25.59
C LYS A 2 -60.58 -1.34 26.10
N HIS A 3 -60.46 -2.22 27.07
CA HIS A 3 -59.16 -2.64 27.62
C HIS A 3 -58.33 -3.54 26.67
N THR A 4 -58.97 -4.30 25.80
CA THR A 4 -58.30 -5.15 24.80
C THR A 4 -57.68 -4.31 23.66
N ILE A 5 -58.35 -3.22 23.26
CA ILE A 5 -57.84 -2.31 22.23
C ILE A 5 -56.64 -1.51 22.76
N THR A 6 -56.65 -1.06 24.03
CA THR A 6 -55.57 -0.33 24.67
C THR A 6 -54.31 -1.22 24.81
N LEU A 7 -54.46 -2.51 25.15
CA LEU A 7 -53.35 -3.44 25.27
C LEU A 7 -52.73 -3.74 23.90
N LEU A 8 -53.51 -3.85 22.83
CA LEU A 8 -53.05 -4.05 21.47
C LEU A 8 -52.25 -2.85 20.95
N PHE A 9 -52.71 -1.61 21.26
CA PHE A 9 -51.97 -0.38 20.90
C PHE A 9 -50.63 -0.26 21.66
N LEU A 10 -50.59 -0.67 22.95
CA LEU A 10 -49.37 -0.67 23.74
C LEU A 10 -48.35 -1.69 23.23
N MET A 11 -48.80 -2.88 22.84
CA MET A 11 -47.90 -3.90 22.21
C MET A 11 -47.38 -3.47 20.85
N LEU A 12 -48.16 -2.79 20.02
CA LEU A 12 -47.72 -2.25 18.73
C LEU A 12 -46.71 -1.12 18.90
N SER A 13 -46.85 -0.23 19.89
CA SER A 13 -45.89 0.84 20.16
C SER A 13 -44.58 0.31 20.74
N LEU A 14 -44.58 -0.73 21.56
CA LEU A 14 -43.40 -1.36 22.09
C LEU A 14 -42.61 -2.10 20.98
N ASN A 15 -43.28 -2.77 20.05
CA ASN A 15 -42.66 -3.41 18.91
C ASN A 15 -42.03 -2.38 17.94
N ALA A 16 -42.72 -1.26 17.69
CA ALA A 16 -42.20 -0.18 16.86
C ALA A 16 -40.95 0.48 17.49
N CYS A 17 -40.95 0.72 18.81
CA CYS A 17 -39.77 1.23 19.52
C CYS A 17 -38.59 0.26 19.50
N ASN A 18 -38.83 -1.02 19.68
CA ASN A 18 -37.77 -2.05 19.61
C ASN A 18 -37.19 -2.18 18.19
N GLN A 19 -38.04 -2.07 17.17
CA GLN A 19 -37.60 -2.13 15.78
C GLN A 19 -36.77 -0.89 15.38
N GLU A 20 -37.18 0.30 15.84
CA GLU A 20 -36.41 1.54 15.62
C GLU A 20 -35.03 1.48 16.32
N GLN A 21 -34.99 1.02 17.57
CA GLN A 21 -33.75 0.86 18.33
C GLN A 21 -32.82 -0.14 17.66
N SER A 22 -33.35 -1.23 17.10
CA SER A 22 -32.60 -2.24 16.38
C SER A 22 -32.00 -1.67 15.07
N ARG A 23 -32.77 -0.88 14.33
CA ARG A 23 -32.28 -0.19 13.12
C ARG A 23 -31.17 0.82 13.42
N ILE A 24 -31.34 1.62 14.47
CA ILE A 24 -30.29 2.57 14.90
C ILE A 24 -28.99 1.81 15.25
N SER A 25 -29.09 0.71 15.99
CA SER A 25 -27.93 -0.12 16.34
C SER A 25 -27.26 -0.74 15.12
N ALA A 26 -28.02 -1.27 14.15
CA ALA A 26 -27.48 -1.84 12.92
C ALA A 26 -26.77 -0.78 12.07
N SER A 27 -27.36 0.39 11.93
CA SER A 27 -26.77 1.52 11.19
C SER A 27 -25.48 2.03 11.85
N GLN A 28 -25.43 2.10 13.19
CA GLN A 28 -24.22 2.47 13.93
C GLN A 28 -23.11 1.43 13.77
N THR A 29 -23.44 0.15 13.85
CA THR A 29 -22.48 -0.95 13.61
C THR A 29 -21.91 -0.87 12.19
N LEU A 30 -22.76 -0.64 11.19
CA LEU A 30 -22.37 -0.49 9.82
C LEU A 30 -21.45 0.72 9.61
N ALA A 31 -21.78 1.86 10.21
CA ALA A 31 -20.92 3.05 10.15
C ALA A 31 -19.52 2.79 10.72
N THR A 32 -19.44 2.04 11.82
CA THR A 32 -18.14 1.63 12.40
C THR A 32 -17.35 0.74 11.45
N ILE A 33 -18.01 -0.24 10.81
CA ILE A 33 -17.34 -1.13 9.84
C ILE A 33 -16.81 -0.32 8.65
N PHE A 34 -17.57 0.63 8.13
CA PHE A 34 -17.14 1.48 7.01
C PHE A 34 -15.97 2.39 7.37
N GLU A 35 -15.98 2.98 8.57
CA GLU A 35 -14.88 3.80 9.06
C GLU A 35 -13.59 2.98 9.21
N GLU A 36 -13.67 1.80 9.81
CA GLU A 36 -12.53 0.90 9.96
C GLU A 36 -12.01 0.40 8.60
N TYR A 37 -12.93 0.14 7.64
CA TYR A 37 -12.55 -0.22 6.28
C TYR A 37 -11.84 0.93 5.56
N TYR A 38 -12.32 2.16 5.72
CA TYR A 38 -11.65 3.34 5.19
C TYR A 38 -10.24 3.50 5.75
N GLN A 39 -10.08 3.39 7.07
CA GLN A 39 -8.77 3.44 7.73
C GLN A 39 -7.85 2.28 7.30
N PHE A 40 -8.41 1.08 7.13
CA PHE A 40 -7.68 -0.04 6.57
C PHE A 40 -7.17 0.25 5.15
N LYS A 41 -8.00 0.81 4.27
CA LYS A 41 -7.61 1.21 2.89
C LYS A 41 -6.48 2.23 2.90
N ASP A 42 -6.50 3.20 3.79
CA ASP A 42 -5.43 4.19 3.95
C ASP A 42 -4.12 3.53 4.42
N ARG A 43 -4.20 2.60 5.38
CA ARG A 43 -3.04 1.87 5.90
C ARG A 43 -2.36 1.01 4.84
N ILE A 44 -3.13 0.32 3.99
CA ILE A 44 -2.56 -0.53 2.93
C ILE A 44 -2.11 0.26 1.71
N ASN A 45 -2.55 1.51 1.57
CA ASN A 45 -2.15 2.42 0.49
C ASN A 45 -1.75 3.80 1.01
N PRO A 46 -0.61 3.92 1.72
CA PRO A 46 -0.14 5.16 2.33
C PRO A 46 0.00 6.33 1.36
N LYS A 47 0.24 6.05 0.09
CA LYS A 47 0.31 7.07 -0.96
C LYS A 47 -1.03 7.75 -1.18
N GLU A 48 -2.10 6.98 -1.37
CA GLU A 48 -3.42 7.56 -1.60
C GLU A 48 -3.94 8.23 -0.32
N ALA A 49 -3.60 7.69 0.87
CA ALA A 49 -3.85 8.36 2.15
C ALA A 49 -3.20 9.75 2.19
N THR A 50 -1.91 9.85 1.88
CA THR A 50 -1.18 11.14 1.80
C THR A 50 -1.82 12.09 0.79
N LYS A 51 -2.16 11.59 -0.40
CA LYS A 51 -2.82 12.37 -1.46
C LYS A 51 -4.21 12.88 -1.03
N GLY A 52 -4.93 12.09 -0.25
CA GLY A 52 -6.20 12.46 0.36
C GLY A 52 -6.09 13.40 1.58
N GLY A 53 -4.87 13.75 2.00
CA GLY A 53 -4.60 14.61 3.16
C GLY A 53 -4.48 13.87 4.49
N ASN A 54 -4.49 12.53 4.49
CA ASN A 54 -4.19 11.74 5.67
C ASN A 54 -2.70 11.43 5.75
N PHE A 55 -1.97 12.18 6.58
CA PHE A 55 -0.52 12.07 6.74
C PHE A 55 -0.07 11.05 7.79
N GLN A 56 -1.01 10.32 8.40
CA GLN A 56 -0.73 9.35 9.46
C GLN A 56 0.24 8.24 9.02
N TYR A 57 0.26 7.92 7.74
CA TYR A 57 1.05 6.84 7.16
C TYR A 57 2.24 7.32 6.32
N ASN A 58 2.68 8.59 6.49
CA ASN A 58 3.76 9.15 5.68
C ASN A 58 5.13 8.48 5.91
N GLU A 59 5.30 7.83 7.05
CA GLU A 59 6.53 7.10 7.40
C GLU A 59 6.57 5.65 6.89
N TYR A 60 5.52 5.18 6.17
CA TYR A 60 5.34 3.78 5.84
C TYR A 60 5.30 3.51 4.34
N ILE A 61 5.96 2.43 3.90
CA ILE A 61 5.77 1.78 2.59
C ILE A 61 5.39 0.32 2.82
N ALA A 62 4.24 -0.09 2.27
CA ALA A 62 3.82 -1.48 2.35
C ALA A 62 4.74 -2.41 1.54
N ASN A 63 5.23 -3.48 2.16
CA ASN A 63 5.92 -4.56 1.45
C ASN A 63 4.89 -5.53 0.86
N TYR A 64 4.13 -5.05 -0.11
CA TYR A 64 2.96 -5.72 -0.69
C TYR A 64 3.28 -7.00 -1.48
N ILE A 65 4.55 -7.30 -1.72
CA ILE A 65 5.01 -8.53 -2.37
C ILE A 65 5.48 -9.59 -1.36
N SER A 66 5.33 -9.36 -0.05
CA SER A 66 5.67 -10.35 0.97
C SER A 66 4.48 -11.24 1.32
N ASP A 67 4.73 -12.53 1.58
CA ASP A 67 3.73 -13.50 2.03
C ASP A 67 3.00 -13.03 3.29
N ALA A 68 3.73 -12.41 4.22
CA ALA A 68 3.16 -11.89 5.46
C ALA A 68 2.11 -10.80 5.19
N TYR A 69 2.40 -9.90 4.25
CA TYR A 69 1.46 -8.85 3.87
C TYR A 69 0.20 -9.43 3.21
N GLN A 70 0.36 -10.38 2.29
CA GLN A 70 -0.76 -11.05 1.61
C GLN A 70 -1.63 -11.84 2.58
N THR A 71 -1.01 -12.60 3.49
CA THR A 71 -1.72 -13.33 4.54
C THR A 71 -2.55 -12.39 5.40
N ASN A 72 -1.97 -11.23 5.78
CA ASN A 72 -2.69 -10.22 6.54
C ASN A 72 -3.87 -9.62 5.75
N LEU A 73 -3.70 -9.33 4.45
CA LEU A 73 -4.79 -8.82 3.61
C LEU A 73 -5.94 -9.83 3.50
N ILE A 74 -5.64 -11.12 3.32
CA ILE A 74 -6.66 -12.18 3.27
C ILE A 74 -7.45 -12.21 4.58
N ALA A 75 -6.78 -12.16 5.73
CA ALA A 75 -7.43 -12.17 7.03
C ALA A 75 -8.32 -10.92 7.23
N GLU A 76 -7.83 -9.74 6.89
CA GLU A 76 -8.57 -8.48 7.04
C GLU A 76 -9.83 -8.45 6.15
N TYR A 77 -9.71 -8.76 4.84
CA TYR A 77 -10.88 -8.78 3.95
C TYR A 77 -11.90 -9.84 4.37
N SER A 78 -11.45 -11.02 4.81
CA SER A 78 -12.34 -12.08 5.33
C SER A 78 -13.08 -11.59 6.59
N THR A 79 -12.39 -10.94 7.51
CA THR A 79 -12.99 -10.38 8.73
C THR A 79 -14.06 -9.33 8.40
N PHE A 80 -13.83 -8.46 7.43
CA PHE A 80 -14.84 -7.49 6.99
C PHE A 80 -16.08 -8.19 6.42
N LEU A 81 -15.92 -9.22 5.58
CA LEU A 81 -17.03 -10.00 5.04
C LEU A 81 -17.84 -10.70 6.14
N GLU A 82 -17.16 -11.32 7.10
CA GLU A 82 -17.81 -11.98 8.26
C GLU A 82 -18.64 -10.98 9.08
N ARG A 83 -18.10 -9.80 9.35
CA ARG A 83 -18.80 -8.75 10.11
C ARG A 83 -20.00 -8.20 9.35
N LEU A 84 -19.89 -7.99 8.04
CA LEU A 84 -21.02 -7.57 7.21
C LEU A 84 -22.13 -8.63 7.16
N ALA A 85 -21.77 -9.92 7.15
CA ALA A 85 -22.74 -11.02 7.14
C ALA A 85 -23.56 -11.15 8.45
N GLN A 86 -23.08 -10.56 9.56
CA GLN A 86 -23.78 -10.55 10.84
C GLN A 86 -24.87 -9.47 10.93
N ILE A 87 -24.91 -8.52 10.00
CA ILE A 87 -25.90 -7.46 9.99
C ILE A 87 -27.19 -7.97 9.30
N ASP A 88 -28.31 -7.89 10.00
CA ASP A 88 -29.61 -8.24 9.42
C ASP A 88 -30.01 -7.20 8.35
N PRO A 89 -30.11 -7.62 7.06
CA PRO A 89 -30.49 -6.71 5.98
C PRO A 89 -31.85 -6.02 6.16
N ALA A 90 -32.78 -6.65 6.91
CA ALA A 90 -34.10 -6.08 7.18
C ALA A 90 -34.07 -4.83 8.08
N GLN A 91 -32.95 -4.63 8.77
CA GLN A 91 -32.73 -3.48 9.67
C GLN A 91 -32.05 -2.29 8.96
N LEU A 92 -31.63 -2.46 7.71
CA LEU A 92 -30.90 -1.45 6.96
C LEU A 92 -31.81 -0.62 6.03
N SER A 93 -31.41 0.62 5.78
CA SER A 93 -31.99 1.42 4.71
C SER A 93 -31.59 0.88 3.33
N GLN A 94 -32.29 1.28 2.26
CA GLN A 94 -31.94 0.94 0.89
C GLN A 94 -30.53 1.44 0.51
N ALA A 95 -30.14 2.62 1.01
CA ALA A 95 -28.81 3.19 0.78
C ALA A 95 -27.72 2.37 1.50
N ASP A 96 -27.97 1.99 2.76
CA ASP A 96 -27.05 1.14 3.52
C ASP A 96 -26.88 -0.23 2.89
N LEU A 97 -27.97 -0.85 2.43
CA LEU A 97 -27.95 -2.12 1.71
C LEU A 97 -27.10 -2.06 0.44
N LEU A 98 -27.18 -0.95 -0.31
CA LEU A 98 -26.33 -0.75 -1.48
C LEU A 98 -24.85 -0.62 -1.09
N SER A 99 -24.56 0.15 -0.05
CA SER A 99 -23.20 0.34 0.47
C SER A 99 -22.58 -0.98 0.96
N VAL A 100 -23.35 -1.79 1.67
CA VAL A 100 -22.94 -3.15 2.09
C VAL A 100 -22.58 -4.02 0.88
N LYS A 101 -23.44 -4.05 -0.14
CA LYS A 101 -23.19 -4.84 -1.36
C LYS A 101 -21.93 -4.39 -2.10
N VAL A 102 -21.67 -3.09 -2.17
CA VAL A 102 -20.46 -2.54 -2.80
C VAL A 102 -19.22 -2.97 -2.03
N MET A 103 -19.24 -2.85 -0.70
CA MET A 103 -18.10 -3.26 0.14
C MET A 103 -17.89 -4.77 0.11
N GLN A 104 -18.96 -5.59 0.14
CA GLN A 104 -18.85 -7.03 -0.01
C GLN A 104 -18.18 -7.40 -1.34
N TRP A 105 -18.66 -6.83 -2.44
CA TRP A 105 -18.09 -7.05 -3.76
C TRP A 105 -16.60 -6.64 -3.83
N ASP A 106 -16.21 -5.49 -3.26
CA ASP A 106 -14.81 -5.05 -3.23
C ASP A 106 -13.93 -6.03 -2.45
N CYS A 107 -14.39 -6.50 -1.28
CA CYS A 107 -13.68 -7.51 -0.48
C CYS A 107 -13.56 -8.86 -1.22
N GLU A 108 -14.63 -9.35 -1.84
CA GLU A 108 -14.66 -10.62 -2.58
C GLU A 108 -13.69 -10.60 -3.76
N VAL A 109 -13.72 -9.53 -4.57
CA VAL A 109 -12.80 -9.37 -5.71
C VAL A 109 -11.34 -9.30 -5.26
N LYS A 110 -11.06 -8.61 -4.14
CA LYS A 110 -9.69 -8.57 -3.58
C LYS A 110 -9.24 -9.95 -3.09
N LEU A 111 -10.10 -10.69 -2.42
CA LEU A 111 -9.80 -12.06 -1.98
C LEU A 111 -9.57 -13.00 -3.15
N GLU A 112 -10.40 -12.94 -4.19
CA GLU A 112 -10.22 -13.72 -5.41
C GLU A 112 -8.85 -13.43 -6.06
N GLY A 113 -8.46 -12.14 -6.14
CA GLY A 113 -7.16 -11.72 -6.65
C GLY A 113 -6.00 -12.26 -5.82
N LEU A 114 -6.08 -12.16 -4.48
CA LEU A 114 -5.04 -12.64 -3.56
C LEU A 114 -4.89 -14.16 -3.56
N GLN A 115 -5.93 -14.91 -3.90
CA GLN A 115 -5.92 -16.38 -4.00
C GLN A 115 -5.52 -16.87 -5.38
N ASN A 116 -5.38 -16.00 -6.36
CA ASN A 116 -5.00 -16.37 -7.72
C ASN A 116 -3.47 -16.63 -7.78
N PRO A 117 -3.03 -17.82 -8.22
CA PRO A 117 -1.61 -18.17 -8.26
C PRO A 117 -0.77 -17.35 -9.26
N LEU A 118 -1.42 -16.63 -10.18
CA LEU A 118 -0.77 -15.78 -11.17
C LEU A 118 -0.72 -14.31 -10.78
N VAL A 119 -1.72 -13.87 -10.00
CA VAL A 119 -1.85 -12.48 -9.54
C VAL A 119 -1.99 -12.48 -8.03
N ILE A 120 -0.91 -12.19 -7.34
CA ILE A 120 -0.84 -12.37 -5.91
C ILE A 120 -1.46 -11.20 -5.17
N THR A 121 -1.34 -9.99 -5.70
CA THR A 121 -1.98 -8.82 -5.10
C THR A 121 -2.19 -7.71 -6.14
N THR A 122 -3.06 -6.79 -5.82
CA THR A 122 -3.14 -5.52 -6.53
C THR A 122 -2.12 -4.57 -5.91
N SER A 123 -1.22 -4.02 -6.75
CA SER A 123 -0.30 -3.00 -6.26
C SER A 123 -1.08 -1.84 -5.63
N PRO A 124 -0.85 -1.51 -4.36
CA PRO A 124 -1.53 -0.41 -3.70
C PRO A 124 -1.21 0.95 -4.31
N ILE A 125 -0.11 1.03 -5.08
CA ILE A 125 0.36 2.27 -5.70
C ILE A 125 -0.42 2.60 -6.97
N TYR A 126 -0.65 1.61 -7.83
CA TYR A 126 -1.23 1.80 -9.16
C TYR A 126 -2.61 1.16 -9.32
N ASN A 127 -3.10 0.48 -8.28
CA ASN A 127 -4.32 -0.32 -8.33
C ASN A 127 -4.34 -1.31 -9.51
N LEU A 128 -3.17 -1.85 -9.83
CA LEU A 128 -2.95 -2.81 -10.91
C LEU A 128 -2.45 -4.13 -10.34
N PRO A 129 -2.65 -5.26 -11.02
CA PRO A 129 -2.08 -6.53 -10.63
C PRO A 129 -0.57 -6.42 -10.45
N SER A 130 -0.05 -6.97 -9.35
CA SER A 130 1.38 -7.03 -9.06
C SER A 130 1.83 -8.48 -9.10
N PHE A 131 2.87 -8.75 -9.86
CA PHE A 131 3.48 -10.07 -9.96
C PHE A 131 4.62 -10.16 -8.95
N GLU A 132 4.41 -10.90 -7.88
CA GLU A 132 5.37 -10.98 -6.78
C GLU A 132 6.72 -11.54 -7.22
N LEU A 133 6.74 -12.52 -8.14
CA LEU A 133 7.97 -13.15 -8.62
C LEU A 133 8.75 -12.31 -9.65
N THR A 134 8.16 -11.21 -10.13
CA THR A 134 8.80 -10.28 -11.07
C THR A 134 8.53 -8.81 -10.69
N PRO A 135 8.84 -8.38 -9.45
CA PRO A 135 8.38 -7.10 -8.91
C PRO A 135 9.10 -5.88 -9.48
N LEU A 136 10.28 -6.06 -10.07
CA LEU A 136 11.12 -4.96 -10.56
C LEU A 136 11.06 -4.89 -12.08
N ILE A 137 10.05 -4.22 -12.60
CA ILE A 137 9.89 -3.96 -14.03
C ILE A 137 10.23 -2.51 -14.37
N GLN A 138 10.59 -2.24 -15.63
CA GLN A 138 10.97 -0.91 -16.12
C GLN A 138 9.89 0.16 -15.92
N VAL A 139 8.63 -0.22 -15.83
CA VAL A 139 7.48 0.69 -15.72
C VAL A 139 6.59 0.26 -14.56
N GLN A 140 6.05 1.24 -13.84
CA GLN A 140 5.05 1.02 -12.78
C GLN A 140 5.52 0.07 -11.65
N SER A 141 6.78 0.17 -11.25
CA SER A 141 7.27 -0.56 -10.08
C SER A 141 7.68 0.37 -8.94
N LEU A 142 7.81 -0.20 -7.73
CA LEU A 142 8.02 0.58 -6.53
C LEU A 142 9.30 1.42 -6.58
N HIS A 143 10.38 0.93 -7.18
CA HIS A 143 11.64 1.67 -7.24
C HIS A 143 11.52 2.99 -8.02
N LEU A 144 10.72 3.04 -9.09
CA LEU A 144 10.46 4.26 -9.83
C LEU A 144 9.56 5.21 -9.04
N TYR A 145 8.56 4.63 -8.36
CA TYR A 145 7.63 5.40 -7.56
C TYR A 145 8.32 6.06 -6.35
N VAL A 146 9.14 5.30 -5.62
CA VAL A 146 9.91 5.83 -4.49
C VAL A 146 10.89 6.91 -4.95
N ALA A 147 11.51 6.73 -6.11
CA ALA A 147 12.35 7.75 -6.72
C ALA A 147 11.59 9.06 -6.98
N GLN A 148 10.38 8.97 -7.51
CA GLN A 148 9.52 10.14 -7.76
C GLN A 148 9.07 10.81 -6.46
N LEU A 149 8.70 10.04 -5.43
CA LEU A 149 8.32 10.58 -4.12
C LEU A 149 9.50 11.33 -3.47
N GLY A 150 10.67 10.70 -3.46
CA GLY A 150 11.85 11.21 -2.78
C GLY A 150 12.55 12.38 -3.47
N ALA A 151 12.19 12.66 -4.74
CA ALA A 151 12.71 13.82 -5.45
C ALA A 151 12.14 15.17 -4.98
N GLY A 152 11.08 15.15 -4.18
CA GLY A 152 10.29 16.32 -3.84
C GLY A 152 9.33 16.73 -4.96
N GLY A 153 8.37 17.60 -4.64
CA GLY A 153 7.36 18.06 -5.61
C GLY A 153 6.29 17.01 -5.99
N SER A 154 6.21 15.92 -5.27
CA SER A 154 5.19 14.88 -5.40
C SER A 154 4.24 14.90 -4.19
N VAL A 155 3.52 13.81 -3.94
CA VAL A 155 2.52 13.74 -2.84
C VAL A 155 3.16 13.69 -1.45
N HIS A 156 4.39 13.17 -1.30
CA HIS A 156 5.08 13.24 0.00
C HIS A 156 5.48 14.69 0.30
N PRO A 157 5.02 15.27 1.42
CA PRO A 157 5.39 16.62 1.79
C PRO A 157 6.83 16.68 2.28
N PHE A 158 7.49 17.84 2.06
CA PHE A 158 8.80 18.19 2.63
C PHE A 158 8.73 19.61 3.19
N ASN A 159 7.73 19.87 4.06
CA ASN A 159 7.43 21.19 4.60
C ASN A 159 7.91 21.37 6.05
N THR A 160 7.96 20.29 6.81
CA THR A 160 8.29 20.26 8.24
C THR A 160 9.42 19.27 8.52
N VAL A 161 10.13 19.44 9.63
CA VAL A 161 11.15 18.48 10.10
C VAL A 161 10.60 17.06 10.13
N LYS A 162 9.35 16.88 10.61
CA LYS A 162 8.69 15.59 10.64
C LYS A 162 8.56 14.93 9.26
N ASP A 163 8.27 15.71 8.22
CA ASP A 163 8.13 15.16 6.87
C ASP A 163 9.44 14.55 6.37
N TYR A 164 10.58 15.20 6.66
CA TYR A 164 11.91 14.66 6.33
C TYR A 164 12.24 13.40 7.12
N GLU A 165 11.88 13.35 8.40
CA GLU A 165 12.07 12.18 9.26
C GLU A 165 11.15 11.02 8.84
N ASP A 166 9.90 11.28 8.46
CA ASP A 166 8.98 10.30 7.92
C ASP A 166 9.51 9.70 6.62
N TRP A 167 10.12 10.52 5.76
CA TRP A 167 10.75 10.03 4.55
C TRP A 167 11.92 9.07 4.84
N LEU A 168 12.78 9.39 5.80
CA LEU A 168 13.89 8.52 6.19
C LEU A 168 13.39 7.14 6.68
N ARG A 169 12.32 7.11 7.50
CA ARG A 169 11.70 5.84 7.91
C ARG A 169 11.11 5.08 6.74
N ARG A 170 10.46 5.78 5.83
CA ARG A 170 9.91 5.20 4.58
C ARG A 170 10.99 4.54 3.72
N LEU A 171 12.21 5.05 3.73
CA LEU A 171 13.34 4.44 3.02
C LEU A 171 13.81 3.11 3.65
N ASP A 172 13.69 2.93 4.96
CA ASP A 172 14.00 1.64 5.59
C ASP A 172 13.00 0.54 5.12
N ASP A 173 11.71 0.85 5.04
CA ASP A 173 10.70 -0.04 4.46
C ASP A 173 10.97 -0.35 2.98
N TYR A 174 11.41 0.66 2.23
CA TYR A 174 11.77 0.49 0.82
C TYR A 174 12.97 -0.45 0.64
N ILE A 175 13.97 -0.37 1.49
CA ILE A 175 15.12 -1.28 1.48
C ILE A 175 14.65 -2.72 1.75
N ALA A 176 13.78 -2.92 2.73
CA ALA A 176 13.18 -4.23 3.01
C ALA A 176 12.36 -4.76 1.82
N PHE A 177 11.67 -3.90 1.07
CA PHE A 177 10.99 -4.28 -0.17
C PHE A 177 11.99 -4.74 -1.25
N LEU A 178 13.15 -4.10 -1.38
CA LEU A 178 14.19 -4.52 -2.34
C LEU A 178 14.77 -5.89 -1.96
N ASP A 179 14.94 -6.17 -0.66
CA ASP A 179 15.36 -7.50 -0.19
C ASP A 179 14.35 -8.58 -0.57
N THR A 180 13.06 -8.32 -0.32
CA THR A 180 11.97 -9.21 -0.70
C THR A 180 11.93 -9.38 -2.23
N SER A 181 12.17 -8.31 -2.99
CA SER A 181 12.22 -8.37 -4.45
C SER A 181 13.29 -9.34 -4.96
N ILE A 182 14.49 -9.29 -4.39
CA ILE A 182 15.59 -10.21 -4.76
C ILE A 182 15.18 -11.66 -4.42
N ALA A 183 14.64 -11.89 -3.23
CA ALA A 183 14.21 -13.23 -2.79
C ALA A 183 13.13 -13.80 -3.71
N ASN A 184 12.09 -13.02 -4.01
CA ASN A 184 10.99 -13.43 -4.87
C ASN A 184 11.45 -13.68 -6.32
N MET A 185 12.36 -12.84 -6.84
CA MET A 185 12.92 -13.06 -8.18
C MET A 185 13.77 -14.33 -8.23
N LYS A 186 14.50 -14.70 -7.17
CA LYS A 186 15.19 -15.99 -7.07
C LYS A 186 14.23 -17.17 -7.08
N GLU A 187 13.12 -17.06 -6.39
CA GLU A 187 12.03 -18.03 -6.43
C GLU A 187 11.44 -18.13 -7.85
N GLY A 188 11.19 -16.99 -8.50
CA GLY A 188 10.75 -16.92 -9.89
C GLY A 188 11.68 -17.65 -10.84
N MET A 189 13.02 -17.45 -10.70
CA MET A 189 14.03 -18.19 -11.47
C MET A 189 13.89 -19.70 -11.30
N ALA A 190 13.72 -20.18 -10.06
CA ALA A 190 13.54 -21.59 -9.78
C ALA A 190 12.25 -22.19 -10.39
N LYS A 191 11.21 -21.37 -10.56
CA LYS A 191 9.92 -21.74 -11.17
C LYS A 191 9.85 -21.49 -12.68
N GLY A 192 10.90 -20.90 -13.29
CA GLY A 192 10.91 -20.51 -14.71
C GLY A 192 10.06 -19.27 -15.02
N ILE A 193 9.68 -18.51 -14.00
CA ILE A 193 8.91 -17.26 -14.10
C ILE A 193 9.90 -16.09 -14.06
N VAL A 194 10.29 -15.60 -15.22
CA VAL A 194 11.32 -14.56 -15.34
C VAL A 194 10.90 -13.46 -16.33
N LEU A 195 11.46 -12.27 -16.13
CA LEU A 195 11.26 -11.13 -17.02
C LEU A 195 11.89 -11.36 -18.41
N PRO A 196 11.39 -10.68 -19.44
CA PRO A 196 12.11 -10.55 -20.70
C PRO A 196 13.48 -9.87 -20.49
N LYS A 197 14.49 -10.36 -21.19
CA LYS A 197 15.87 -9.83 -21.11
C LYS A 197 15.93 -8.32 -21.29
N VAL A 198 15.23 -7.79 -22.28
CA VAL A 198 15.20 -6.36 -22.58
C VAL A 198 14.68 -5.49 -21.44
N LEU A 199 13.73 -5.99 -20.64
CA LEU A 199 13.20 -5.25 -19.49
C LEU A 199 14.21 -5.24 -18.33
N THR A 200 14.87 -6.36 -18.09
CA THR A 200 15.93 -6.47 -17.08
C THR A 200 17.13 -5.55 -17.42
N GLU A 201 17.57 -5.54 -18.67
CA GLU A 201 18.64 -4.63 -19.14
C GLU A 201 18.29 -3.16 -18.89
N LYS A 202 17.04 -2.76 -19.16
CA LYS A 202 16.57 -1.38 -18.90
C LYS A 202 16.50 -1.06 -17.41
N THR A 203 16.08 -2.01 -16.59
CA THR A 203 16.07 -1.85 -15.13
C THR A 203 17.49 -1.65 -14.59
N ILE A 204 18.47 -2.42 -15.09
CA ILE A 204 19.90 -2.27 -14.73
C ILE A 204 20.39 -0.85 -15.03
N VAL A 205 20.05 -0.30 -16.20
CA VAL A 205 20.43 1.08 -16.56
C VAL A 205 19.79 2.11 -15.61
N GLN A 206 18.55 1.90 -15.19
CA GLN A 206 17.88 2.79 -14.22
C GLN A 206 18.60 2.79 -12.85
N LEU A 207 19.10 1.64 -12.41
CA LEU A 207 19.84 1.54 -11.14
C LEU A 207 21.16 2.29 -11.15
N GLU A 208 21.84 2.41 -12.30
CA GLU A 208 23.11 3.14 -12.41
C GLU A 208 23.00 4.59 -11.94
N GLU A 209 21.88 5.25 -12.21
CA GLU A 209 21.63 6.62 -11.77
C GLU A 209 21.70 6.77 -10.24
N PHE A 210 21.26 5.75 -9.50
CA PHE A 210 21.27 5.76 -8.04
C PHE A 210 22.60 5.32 -7.43
N ILE A 211 23.45 4.63 -8.23
CA ILE A 211 24.72 4.09 -7.76
C ILE A 211 25.86 5.10 -7.97
N THR A 212 25.89 5.77 -9.13
CA THR A 212 27.09 6.49 -9.59
C THR A 212 27.11 7.97 -9.22
N LYS A 213 25.97 8.58 -9.00
CA LYS A 213 25.90 10.03 -8.72
C LYS A 213 26.46 10.37 -7.35
N PRO A 214 27.18 11.51 -7.20
CA PRO A 214 27.49 12.09 -5.89
C PRO A 214 26.22 12.30 -5.07
N VAL A 215 26.33 12.39 -3.73
CA VAL A 215 25.18 12.57 -2.85
C VAL A 215 24.38 13.81 -3.20
N GLU A 216 25.08 14.90 -3.49
CA GLU A 216 24.48 16.21 -3.81
C GLU A 216 23.65 16.17 -5.11
N GLU A 217 23.98 15.26 -6.02
CA GLU A 217 23.24 15.04 -7.28
C GLU A 217 22.22 13.91 -7.17
N HIS A 218 22.20 13.18 -6.05
CA HIS A 218 21.32 12.06 -5.85
C HIS A 218 19.87 12.53 -5.72
N LEU A 219 18.97 11.81 -6.38
CA LEU A 219 17.54 12.19 -6.46
C LEU A 219 16.91 12.36 -5.08
N PHE A 220 17.23 11.50 -4.13
CA PHE A 220 16.71 11.55 -2.75
C PHE A 220 17.34 12.67 -1.89
N TYR A 221 18.38 13.33 -2.36
CA TYR A 221 18.98 14.48 -1.66
C TYR A 221 18.38 15.83 -2.08
N ARG A 222 17.61 15.88 -3.16
CA ARG A 222 17.00 17.13 -3.66
C ARG A 222 16.18 17.89 -2.64
N PRO A 223 15.32 17.25 -1.81
CA PRO A 223 14.57 17.98 -0.79
C PRO A 223 15.47 18.71 0.22
N ILE A 224 16.65 18.17 0.50
CA ILE A 224 17.63 18.80 1.40
C ILE A 224 18.15 20.13 0.84
N GLN A 225 18.31 20.23 -0.47
CA GLN A 225 18.80 21.43 -1.14
C GLN A 225 17.76 22.56 -1.19
N SER A 226 16.48 22.26 -0.94
CA SER A 226 15.37 23.22 -1.03
C SER A 226 14.49 23.23 0.21
N MET A 227 15.08 23.02 1.40
CA MET A 227 14.33 23.05 2.66
C MET A 227 13.63 24.39 2.88
N PRO A 228 12.36 24.39 3.37
CA PRO A 228 11.64 25.62 3.72
C PRO A 228 12.38 26.48 4.75
N GLU A 229 12.21 27.81 4.67
CA GLU A 229 12.86 28.76 5.58
C GLU A 229 12.53 28.54 7.06
N GLY A 230 11.35 27.98 7.36
CA GLY A 230 10.91 27.69 8.73
C GLY A 230 11.67 26.58 9.45
N ILE A 231 12.54 25.82 8.77
CA ILE A 231 13.38 24.78 9.39
C ILE A 231 14.63 25.42 9.96
N SER A 232 14.93 25.16 11.25
CA SER A 232 16.10 25.71 11.94
C SER A 232 17.43 25.27 11.30
N GLN A 233 18.49 26.07 11.42
CA GLN A 233 19.81 25.67 10.89
C GLN A 233 20.31 24.36 11.51
N SER A 234 20.11 24.16 12.79
CA SER A 234 20.47 22.91 13.47
C SER A 234 19.76 21.69 12.88
N ASP A 235 18.45 21.80 12.55
CA ASP A 235 17.71 20.71 11.91
C ASP A 235 18.16 20.50 10.46
N ARG A 236 18.46 21.59 9.73
CA ARG A 236 19.01 21.49 8.36
C ARG A 236 20.31 20.69 8.35
N ASP A 237 21.24 21.01 9.26
CA ASP A 237 22.55 20.35 9.33
C ASP A 237 22.38 18.88 9.73
N ARG A 238 21.52 18.59 10.72
CA ARG A 238 21.20 17.23 11.15
C ARG A 238 20.59 16.40 10.00
N LEU A 239 19.52 16.89 9.39
CA LEU A 239 18.83 16.21 8.31
C LEU A 239 19.74 15.99 7.10
N ALA A 240 20.57 16.97 6.74
CA ALA A 240 21.55 16.82 5.66
C ALA A 240 22.51 15.64 5.93
N GLY A 241 23.02 15.53 7.16
CA GLY A 241 23.88 14.41 7.56
C GLY A 241 23.15 13.07 7.57
N GLU A 242 21.91 13.02 8.05
CA GLU A 242 21.10 11.80 8.08
C GLU A 242 20.77 11.30 6.65
N TYR A 243 20.40 12.21 5.74
CA TYR A 243 20.14 11.86 4.32
C TYR A 243 21.38 11.37 3.61
N GLN A 244 22.53 12.06 3.81
CA GLN A 244 23.80 11.59 3.27
C GLN A 244 24.13 10.19 3.76
N ASN A 245 24.02 9.94 5.07
CA ASN A 245 24.29 8.64 5.65
C ASN A 245 23.37 7.55 5.09
N VAL A 246 22.06 7.79 4.97
CA VAL A 246 21.12 6.80 4.42
C VAL A 246 21.43 6.51 2.95
N ILE A 247 21.73 7.52 2.15
CA ILE A 247 22.08 7.33 0.74
C ILE A 247 23.36 6.51 0.60
N GLU A 248 24.42 6.85 1.34
CA GLU A 248 25.73 6.21 1.19
C GLU A 248 25.83 4.85 1.89
N ALA A 249 25.29 4.74 3.11
CA ALA A 249 25.49 3.55 3.93
C ALA A 249 24.40 2.49 3.75
N LYS A 250 23.20 2.86 3.25
CA LYS A 250 22.07 1.92 3.10
C LYS A 250 21.62 1.77 1.64
N LEU A 251 21.21 2.85 0.99
CA LEU A 251 20.58 2.78 -0.34
C LEU A 251 21.57 2.39 -1.44
N ARG A 252 22.70 3.06 -1.52
CA ARG A 252 23.70 2.79 -2.55
C ARG A 252 24.24 1.35 -2.49
N PRO A 253 24.62 0.80 -1.33
CA PRO A 253 24.99 -0.61 -1.21
C PRO A 253 23.86 -1.55 -1.65
N LYS A 254 22.60 -1.24 -1.32
CA LYS A 254 21.46 -2.05 -1.72
C LYS A 254 21.22 -2.02 -3.24
N TYR A 255 21.36 -0.88 -3.88
CA TYR A 255 21.28 -0.79 -5.34
C TYR A 255 22.44 -1.52 -6.04
N ILE A 256 23.64 -1.48 -5.47
CA ILE A 256 24.80 -2.24 -5.98
C ILE A 256 24.50 -3.75 -5.87
N GLU A 257 24.03 -4.24 -4.73
CA GLU A 257 23.63 -5.64 -4.52
C GLU A 257 22.57 -6.06 -5.54
N LEU A 258 21.48 -5.27 -5.66
CA LEU A 258 20.42 -5.54 -6.63
C LEU A 258 20.96 -5.61 -8.07
N LYS A 259 21.79 -4.64 -8.46
CA LYS A 259 22.41 -4.65 -9.79
C LYS A 259 23.28 -5.88 -10.01
N GLN A 260 24.11 -6.25 -9.02
CA GLN A 260 24.96 -7.44 -9.10
C GLN A 260 24.12 -8.71 -9.29
N PHE A 261 23.04 -8.86 -8.50
CA PHE A 261 22.07 -9.94 -8.66
C PHE A 261 21.46 -9.96 -10.07
N LEU A 262 20.98 -8.81 -10.56
CA LEU A 262 20.37 -8.74 -11.89
C LEU A 262 21.35 -9.09 -13.00
N VAL A 263 22.59 -8.64 -12.92
CA VAL A 263 23.62 -8.89 -13.96
C VAL A 263 24.15 -10.32 -13.89
N ALA A 264 24.50 -10.80 -12.70
CA ALA A 264 25.22 -12.05 -12.55
C ALA A 264 24.32 -13.29 -12.51
N GLU A 265 23.14 -13.18 -11.92
CA GLU A 265 22.26 -14.31 -11.69
C GLU A 265 20.99 -14.27 -12.57
N TYR A 266 20.31 -13.12 -12.64
CA TYR A 266 18.99 -13.03 -13.25
C TYR A 266 19.02 -12.87 -14.77
N LEU A 267 19.88 -12.00 -15.31
CA LEU A 267 19.97 -11.73 -16.75
C LEU A 267 20.29 -12.98 -17.60
N PRO A 268 21.16 -13.91 -17.15
CA PRO A 268 21.45 -15.15 -17.89
C PRO A 268 20.23 -16.06 -18.08
N VAL A 269 19.25 -16.01 -17.18
CA VAL A 269 18.05 -16.87 -17.21
C VAL A 269 16.81 -16.15 -17.74
N CYS A 270 16.92 -14.86 -18.06
CA CYS A 270 15.83 -14.09 -18.64
C CYS A 270 15.34 -14.69 -19.97
N ARG A 271 14.01 -14.65 -20.17
CA ARG A 271 13.44 -15.10 -21.45
C ARG A 271 13.81 -14.13 -22.59
N THR A 272 14.04 -14.69 -23.77
CA THR A 272 14.35 -13.92 -24.98
C THR A 272 13.10 -13.39 -25.71
N THR A 273 11.94 -13.96 -25.40
CA THR A 273 10.65 -13.50 -25.96
C THR A 273 10.13 -12.29 -25.21
N SER A 274 9.51 -11.34 -25.92
CA SER A 274 8.92 -10.12 -25.34
C SER A 274 7.42 -10.22 -25.07
N GLY A 275 6.74 -11.24 -25.58
CA GLY A 275 5.32 -11.48 -25.34
C GLY A 275 5.01 -12.03 -23.94
N ILE A 276 3.73 -12.10 -23.59
CA ILE A 276 3.22 -12.68 -22.33
C ILE A 276 2.79 -14.15 -22.48
N GLY A 277 2.92 -14.71 -23.65
CA GLY A 277 2.62 -16.12 -23.98
C GLY A 277 3.89 -16.95 -24.08
#